data_5cb41ed1dc0fb16ff8d2383eb4e7a878
#
_entry.id   5cb41ed1dc0fb16ff8d2383eb4e7a878
#
_cell.length_a   1.000
_cell.length_b   1.000
_cell.length_c   1.000
_cell.angle_alpha   90.00
_cell.angle_beta   90.00
_cell.angle_gamma   90.00
#
_symmetry.space_group_name_H-M   'P 1'
#
loop_
_entity.id
_entity.type
_entity.pdbx_description
1 polymer ?
#
loop_
_entity_poly.entity_id
_entity_poly.type
_entity_poly.pdbx_seq_one_letter_code
_entity_poly.pdbx_strand_id
1 'polypeptide(L)'
;IQFRMYRDSLTVIKVLDNGPSKKAGIKAGDRILVADNDTLYGKSIGSDYILKTLKGKPNTSVDLLVYRKSEQKELPFTIDRGEVPISSLDAYYMLNDELGYIKINKFAATTYDEFKGAMDELLESGMQKLVLDLRHNPGGYLQVATKIIDEFLEDGKLIVFTKNKKERIDETYATSRGDFEDGHVFVLINGASASASEIVAGALQDNDKGTIVGRRSFGKGLVQQEMQLGDGSAVRLTV
;
A
#
# COMPACT_ATOMS: atom_id res chain seq x y z
N ILE A 1 1.03 -14.18 -4.64
CA ILE A 1 -0.35 -14.65 -4.39
C ILE A 1 -0.74 -14.47 -2.94
N GLN A 2 -2.06 -14.27 -2.68
CA GLN A 2 -2.69 -14.50 -1.39
C GLN A 2 -3.40 -15.85 -1.46
N PHE A 3 -3.23 -16.67 -0.44
CA PHE A 3 -3.79 -18.02 -0.40
C PHE A 3 -4.45 -18.33 0.95
N ARG A 4 -5.26 -19.35 0.95
CA ARG A 4 -5.89 -19.91 2.14
C ARG A 4 -5.93 -21.43 2.04
N MET A 5 -5.71 -22.10 3.16
CA MET A 5 -6.04 -23.54 3.25
C MET A 5 -7.56 -23.69 3.28
N TYR A 6 -8.08 -24.37 2.31
CA TYR A 6 -9.50 -24.75 2.26
C TYR A 6 -9.61 -26.27 2.28
N ARG A 7 -10.17 -26.80 3.36
CA ARG A 7 -10.11 -28.24 3.68
C ARG A 7 -8.64 -28.69 3.77
N ASP A 8 -8.18 -29.46 2.83
CA ASP A 8 -6.84 -30.07 2.77
C ASP A 8 -5.99 -29.56 1.59
N SER A 9 -6.40 -28.47 0.95
CA SER A 9 -5.69 -27.95 -0.22
C SER A 9 -5.45 -26.45 -0.16
N LEU A 10 -4.32 -26.03 -0.72
CA LEU A 10 -3.89 -24.64 -0.81
C LEU A 10 -4.63 -23.94 -1.95
N THR A 11 -5.57 -23.05 -1.63
CA THR A 11 -6.38 -22.35 -2.61
C THR A 11 -5.91 -20.90 -2.77
N VAL A 12 -5.69 -20.47 -4.01
CA VAL A 12 -5.35 -19.09 -4.37
C VAL A 12 -6.58 -18.22 -4.24
N ILE A 13 -6.55 -17.23 -3.36
CA ILE A 13 -7.65 -16.27 -3.16
C ILE A 13 -7.50 -15.06 -4.08
N LYS A 14 -6.27 -14.53 -4.16
CA LYS A 14 -5.96 -13.38 -5.02
C LYS A 14 -4.57 -13.56 -5.63
N VAL A 15 -4.46 -13.26 -6.90
CA VAL A 15 -3.16 -13.13 -7.59
C VAL A 15 -2.82 -11.64 -7.61
N LEU A 16 -1.62 -11.31 -7.13
CA LEU A 16 -1.16 -9.92 -7.06
C LEU A 16 -0.80 -9.44 -8.47
N ASP A 17 -1.29 -8.28 -8.82
CA ASP A 17 -1.02 -7.68 -10.12
C ASP A 17 0.48 -7.38 -10.29
N ASN A 18 0.96 -7.42 -11.52
CA ASN A 18 2.37 -7.27 -11.89
C ASN A 18 3.34 -8.26 -11.22
N GLY A 19 2.83 -9.22 -10.43
CA GLY A 19 3.64 -10.25 -9.78
C GLY A 19 3.95 -11.45 -10.70
N PRO A 20 4.99 -12.25 -10.37
CA PRO A 20 5.39 -13.42 -11.15
C PRO A 20 4.28 -14.44 -11.39
N SER A 21 3.46 -14.71 -10.39
CA SER A 21 2.34 -15.67 -10.51
C SER A 21 1.28 -15.20 -11.50
N LYS A 22 1.05 -13.89 -11.62
CA LYS A 22 0.12 -13.33 -12.63
C LYS A 22 0.68 -13.51 -14.03
N LYS A 23 1.97 -13.22 -14.21
CA LYS A 23 2.67 -13.38 -15.48
C LYS A 23 2.67 -14.84 -15.94
N ALA A 24 2.83 -15.79 -15.01
CA ALA A 24 2.75 -17.22 -15.30
C ALA A 24 1.33 -17.74 -15.60
N GLY A 25 0.28 -16.96 -15.33
CA GLY A 25 -1.11 -17.34 -15.64
C GLY A 25 -1.86 -18.04 -14.50
N ILE A 26 -1.38 -17.96 -13.26
CA ILE A 26 -2.12 -18.40 -12.07
C ILE A 26 -3.37 -17.52 -11.92
N LYS A 27 -4.49 -18.12 -11.50
CA LYS A 27 -5.79 -17.46 -11.33
C LYS A 27 -6.32 -17.64 -9.89
N ALA A 28 -7.16 -16.72 -9.46
CA ALA A 28 -7.95 -16.93 -8.23
C ALA A 28 -8.84 -18.17 -8.37
N GLY A 29 -8.93 -18.96 -7.31
CA GLY A 29 -9.63 -20.25 -7.29
C GLY A 29 -8.77 -21.47 -7.69
N ASP A 30 -7.55 -21.25 -8.20
CA ASP A 30 -6.58 -22.31 -8.44
C ASP A 30 -6.20 -22.99 -7.12
N ARG A 31 -6.02 -24.32 -7.16
CA ARG A 31 -5.51 -25.10 -6.03
C ARG A 31 -4.10 -25.55 -6.33
N ILE A 32 -3.14 -25.15 -5.53
CA ILE A 32 -1.76 -25.60 -5.66
C ILE A 32 -1.65 -26.97 -5.00
N LEU A 33 -1.34 -27.98 -5.79
CA LEU A 33 -1.23 -29.36 -5.33
C LEU A 33 0.22 -29.72 -4.97
N VAL A 34 1.17 -29.30 -5.79
CA VAL A 34 2.60 -29.62 -5.63
C VAL A 34 3.40 -28.36 -5.90
N ALA A 35 4.49 -28.18 -5.16
CA ALA A 35 5.52 -27.18 -5.40
C ALA A 35 6.89 -27.88 -5.38
N ASP A 36 7.61 -27.83 -6.51
CA ASP A 36 8.80 -28.63 -6.78
C ASP A 36 8.52 -30.13 -6.48
N ASN A 37 9.07 -30.69 -5.42
CA ASN A 37 8.86 -32.08 -5.01
C ASN A 37 7.90 -32.20 -3.80
N ASP A 38 7.37 -31.10 -3.31
CA ASP A 38 6.58 -31.07 -2.09
C ASP A 38 5.09 -31.11 -2.39
N THR A 39 4.39 -32.12 -1.87
CA THR A 39 2.93 -32.22 -1.93
C THR A 39 2.29 -31.25 -0.93
N LEU A 40 1.42 -30.34 -1.41
CA LEU A 40 0.75 -29.30 -0.63
C LEU A 40 -0.75 -29.58 -0.41
N TYR A 41 -1.19 -30.83 -0.49
CA TYR A 41 -2.57 -31.24 -0.22
C TYR A 41 -2.61 -32.55 0.58
N GLY A 42 -3.80 -32.89 1.11
CA GLY A 42 -4.04 -34.16 1.82
C GLY A 42 -3.35 -34.27 3.19
N LYS A 43 -2.82 -33.19 3.72
CA LYS A 43 -2.13 -33.11 5.02
C LYS A 43 -2.48 -31.80 5.73
N SER A 44 -2.47 -31.83 7.05
CA SER A 44 -2.50 -30.59 7.84
C SER A 44 -1.12 -29.92 7.76
N ILE A 45 -0.94 -29.03 6.81
CA ILE A 45 0.32 -28.33 6.54
C ILE A 45 0.24 -26.94 7.15
N GLY A 46 1.24 -26.58 7.97
CA GLY A 46 1.33 -25.26 8.57
C GLY A 46 1.67 -24.17 7.53
N SER A 47 1.14 -22.97 7.74
CA SER A 47 1.38 -21.81 6.85
C SER A 47 2.85 -21.50 6.65
N ASP A 48 3.68 -21.68 7.68
CA ASP A 48 5.13 -21.41 7.61
C ASP A 48 5.85 -22.36 6.65
N TYR A 49 5.45 -23.64 6.65
CA TYR A 49 6.01 -24.61 5.69
C TYR A 49 5.64 -24.22 4.25
N ILE A 50 4.36 -23.89 4.01
CA ILE A 50 3.89 -23.45 2.70
C ILE A 50 4.66 -22.20 2.23
N LEU A 51 4.82 -21.21 3.12
CA LEU A 51 5.56 -19.99 2.80
C LEU A 51 7.03 -20.29 2.48
N LYS A 52 7.67 -21.21 3.22
CA LYS A 52 9.05 -21.61 2.97
C LYS A 52 9.24 -22.34 1.65
N THR A 53 8.28 -23.17 1.26
CA THR A 53 8.30 -23.93 -0.01
C THR A 53 8.05 -23.01 -1.20
N LEU A 54 7.05 -22.11 -1.12
CA LEU A 54 6.68 -21.23 -2.24
C LEU A 54 7.62 -20.04 -2.40
N LYS A 55 8.07 -19.42 -1.29
CA LYS A 55 9.04 -18.32 -1.32
C LYS A 55 10.45 -18.84 -1.60
N GLY A 56 11.29 -17.96 -2.11
CA GLY A 56 12.71 -18.24 -2.36
C GLY A 56 13.45 -16.98 -2.74
N LYS A 57 14.72 -17.12 -3.05
CA LYS A 57 15.56 -15.99 -3.51
C LYS A 57 15.05 -15.48 -4.86
N PRO A 58 15.09 -14.16 -5.12
CA PRO A 58 14.84 -13.63 -6.44
C PRO A 58 15.68 -14.33 -7.52
N ASN A 59 15.13 -14.44 -8.72
CA ASN A 59 15.76 -15.12 -9.86
C ASN A 59 15.98 -16.64 -9.68
N THR A 60 15.25 -17.28 -8.76
CA THR A 60 15.07 -18.74 -8.72
C THR A 60 13.68 -19.11 -9.19
N SER A 61 13.48 -20.32 -9.69
CA SER A 61 12.16 -20.78 -10.13
C SER A 61 11.51 -21.70 -9.10
N VAL A 62 10.22 -21.88 -9.20
CA VAL A 62 9.44 -22.93 -8.53
C VAL A 62 8.49 -23.56 -9.54
N ASP A 63 8.48 -24.87 -9.60
CA ASP A 63 7.53 -25.61 -10.43
C ASP A 63 6.30 -25.96 -9.61
N LEU A 64 5.13 -25.60 -10.13
CA LEU A 64 3.84 -25.84 -9.47
C LEU A 64 2.98 -26.77 -10.31
N LEU A 65 2.33 -27.74 -9.66
CA LEU A 65 1.19 -28.44 -10.21
C LEU A 65 -0.07 -27.84 -9.60
N VAL A 66 -0.95 -27.32 -10.45
CA VAL A 66 -2.15 -26.58 -10.04
C VAL A 66 -3.40 -27.23 -10.61
N TYR A 67 -4.38 -27.53 -9.77
CA TYR A 67 -5.71 -27.94 -10.23
C TYR A 67 -6.60 -26.70 -10.43
N ARG A 68 -7.08 -26.53 -11.65
CA ARG A 68 -8.02 -25.45 -12.03
C ARG A 68 -9.41 -25.99 -12.19
N LYS A 69 -10.29 -25.66 -11.25
CA LYS A 69 -11.66 -26.19 -11.22
C LYS A 69 -12.49 -25.80 -12.45
N SER A 70 -12.32 -24.59 -12.96
CA SER A 70 -13.04 -24.12 -14.16
C SER A 70 -12.73 -24.90 -15.43
N GLU A 71 -11.54 -25.50 -15.49
CA GLU A 71 -11.07 -26.30 -16.63
C GLU A 71 -11.07 -27.79 -16.32
N GLN A 72 -11.29 -28.17 -15.06
CA GLN A 72 -11.22 -29.55 -14.54
C GLN A 72 -9.91 -30.27 -14.89
N LYS A 73 -8.79 -29.52 -14.85
CA LYS A 73 -7.47 -30.00 -15.26
C LYS A 73 -6.40 -29.67 -14.24
N GLU A 74 -5.39 -30.51 -14.23
CA GLU A 74 -4.11 -30.21 -13.60
C GLU A 74 -3.21 -29.53 -14.63
N LEU A 75 -2.62 -28.40 -14.24
CA LEU A 75 -1.83 -27.55 -15.11
C LEU A 75 -0.45 -27.32 -14.46
N PRO A 76 0.64 -27.59 -15.17
CA PRO A 76 1.98 -27.26 -14.72
C PRO A 76 2.26 -25.77 -14.95
N PHE A 77 2.94 -25.14 -14.00
CA PHE A 77 3.41 -23.77 -14.07
C PHE A 77 4.82 -23.68 -13.52
N THR A 78 5.72 -23.04 -14.23
CA THR A 78 7.03 -22.61 -13.70
C THR A 78 6.94 -21.12 -13.39
N ILE A 79 7.24 -20.74 -12.16
CA ILE A 79 7.18 -19.36 -11.70
C ILE A 79 8.59 -18.90 -11.33
N ASP A 80 9.11 -17.93 -12.07
CA ASP A 80 10.35 -17.26 -11.70
C ASP A 80 10.11 -16.35 -10.52
N ARG A 81 10.76 -16.66 -9.39
CA ARG A 81 10.63 -15.87 -8.15
C ARG A 81 11.24 -14.49 -8.35
N GLY A 82 10.50 -13.46 -8.01
CA GLY A 82 10.90 -12.07 -8.13
C GLY A 82 10.25 -11.23 -7.06
N GLU A 83 10.53 -9.95 -7.07
CA GLU A 83 9.84 -8.98 -6.24
C GLU A 83 8.37 -8.93 -6.62
N VAL A 84 7.50 -8.93 -5.61
CA VAL A 84 6.06 -8.77 -5.79
C VAL A 84 5.71 -7.35 -5.35
N PRO A 85 5.42 -6.45 -6.28
CA PRO A 85 5.00 -5.12 -5.92
C PRO A 85 3.67 -5.20 -5.15
N ILE A 86 3.69 -4.79 -3.90
CA ILE A 86 2.49 -4.67 -3.07
C ILE A 86 2.03 -3.23 -3.19
N SER A 87 0.96 -2.99 -3.97
CA SER A 87 0.39 -1.66 -4.11
C SER A 87 0.02 -1.07 -2.75
N SER A 88 0.30 0.20 -2.58
CA SER A 88 -0.13 1.01 -1.44
C SER A 88 -1.53 1.59 -1.63
N LEU A 89 -2.05 1.55 -2.85
CA LEU A 89 -3.42 1.89 -3.17
C LEU A 89 -4.29 0.64 -3.24
N ASP A 90 -5.36 0.61 -2.44
CA ASP A 90 -6.34 -0.48 -2.49
C ASP A 90 -7.32 -0.33 -3.66
N ALA A 91 -7.69 0.93 -3.98
CA ALA A 91 -8.62 1.25 -5.05
C ALA A 91 -8.52 2.73 -5.44
N TYR A 92 -8.80 3.03 -6.70
CA TYR A 92 -9.08 4.38 -7.18
C TYR A 92 -10.09 4.31 -8.34
N TYR A 93 -11.04 5.22 -8.39
CA TYR A 93 -12.08 5.29 -9.41
C TYR A 93 -12.93 6.56 -9.29
N MET A 94 -13.65 6.92 -10.34
CA MET A 94 -14.65 7.99 -10.28
C MET A 94 -15.92 7.48 -9.58
N LEU A 95 -16.39 8.20 -8.55
CA LEU A 95 -17.68 7.94 -7.89
C LEU A 95 -18.86 8.48 -8.71
N ASN A 96 -18.64 9.61 -9.39
CA ASN A 96 -19.52 10.23 -10.37
C ASN A 96 -18.67 11.10 -11.32
N ASP A 97 -19.29 11.90 -12.15
CA ASP A 97 -18.61 12.69 -13.21
C ASP A 97 -17.58 13.71 -12.67
N GLU A 98 -17.68 14.12 -11.39
CA GLU A 98 -16.80 15.13 -10.78
C GLU A 98 -16.03 14.63 -9.55
N LEU A 99 -16.45 13.54 -8.93
CA LEU A 99 -15.91 13.07 -7.65
C LEU A 99 -15.09 11.80 -7.81
N GLY A 100 -13.78 11.92 -7.62
CA GLY A 100 -12.87 10.79 -7.57
C GLY A 100 -12.75 10.18 -6.15
N TYR A 101 -12.27 8.96 -6.08
CA TYR A 101 -11.96 8.23 -4.87
C TYR A 101 -10.60 7.56 -4.98
N ILE A 102 -9.75 7.76 -3.96
CA ILE A 102 -8.47 7.06 -3.82
C ILE A 102 -8.36 6.52 -2.40
N LYS A 103 -8.05 5.22 -2.27
CA LYS A 103 -7.76 4.59 -0.97
C LYS A 103 -6.30 4.22 -0.85
N ILE A 104 -5.61 4.83 0.12
CA ILE A 104 -4.22 4.53 0.46
C ILE A 104 -4.21 3.68 1.74
N ASN A 105 -3.60 2.47 1.67
CA ASN A 105 -3.51 1.56 2.81
C ASN A 105 -2.23 1.75 3.66
N LYS A 106 -1.19 2.37 3.11
CA LYS A 106 0.08 2.70 3.80
C LYS A 106 0.86 3.74 2.99
N PHE A 107 1.83 4.39 3.62
CA PHE A 107 2.78 5.28 2.96
C PHE A 107 4.13 4.56 2.76
N ALA A 108 4.23 3.73 1.71
CA ALA A 108 5.45 3.05 1.29
C ALA A 108 6.27 3.93 0.33
N ALA A 109 7.48 3.50 -0.03
CA ALA A 109 8.35 4.27 -0.92
C ALA A 109 7.74 4.51 -2.32
N THR A 110 6.91 3.60 -2.80
CA THR A 110 6.25 3.67 -4.13
C THR A 110 4.90 4.39 -4.10
N THR A 111 4.36 4.73 -2.90
CA THR A 111 2.99 5.26 -2.77
C THR A 111 2.77 6.56 -3.51
N TYR A 112 3.77 7.46 -3.54
CA TYR A 112 3.61 8.72 -4.25
C TYR A 112 3.45 8.51 -5.75
N ASP A 113 4.27 7.65 -6.36
CA ASP A 113 4.19 7.38 -7.80
C ASP A 113 2.88 6.67 -8.16
N GLU A 114 2.42 5.74 -7.32
CA GLU A 114 1.12 5.08 -7.47
C GLU A 114 -0.04 6.08 -7.32
N PHE A 115 0.04 6.96 -6.34
CA PHE A 115 -0.96 8.01 -6.09
C PHE A 115 -1.02 9.01 -7.23
N LYS A 116 0.14 9.48 -7.71
CA LYS A 116 0.23 10.43 -8.82
C LYS A 116 -0.37 9.86 -10.10
N GLY A 117 -0.05 8.61 -10.44
CA GLY A 117 -0.65 7.94 -11.58
C GLY A 117 -2.17 7.81 -11.46
N ALA A 118 -2.69 7.47 -10.27
CA ALA A 118 -4.13 7.43 -10.02
C ALA A 118 -4.78 8.82 -10.11
N MET A 119 -4.13 9.87 -9.60
CA MET A 119 -4.60 11.26 -9.72
C MET A 119 -4.69 11.70 -11.16
N ASP A 120 -3.66 11.44 -11.97
CA ASP A 120 -3.61 11.82 -13.37
C ASP A 120 -4.76 11.17 -14.16
N GLU A 121 -5.00 9.87 -13.97
CA GLU A 121 -6.13 9.15 -14.59
C GLU A 121 -7.50 9.72 -14.19
N LEU A 122 -7.67 10.09 -12.91
CA LEU A 122 -8.92 10.68 -12.42
C LEU A 122 -9.12 12.12 -12.94
N LEU A 123 -8.05 12.91 -13.01
CA LEU A 123 -8.08 14.26 -13.59
C LEU A 123 -8.45 14.23 -15.09
N GLU A 124 -7.85 13.32 -15.85
CA GLU A 124 -8.20 13.07 -17.26
C GLU A 124 -9.67 12.64 -17.40
N SER A 125 -10.24 11.98 -16.39
CA SER A 125 -11.65 11.58 -16.33
C SER A 125 -12.60 12.70 -15.87
N GLY A 126 -12.09 13.91 -15.58
CA GLY A 126 -12.89 15.07 -15.21
C GLY A 126 -13.05 15.29 -13.70
N MET A 127 -12.21 14.69 -12.87
CA MET A 127 -12.29 14.88 -11.42
C MET A 127 -12.07 16.35 -11.01
N GLN A 128 -12.97 16.87 -10.18
CA GLN A 128 -12.89 18.20 -9.56
C GLN A 128 -12.85 18.15 -8.04
N LYS A 129 -13.27 17.02 -7.44
CA LYS A 129 -13.28 16.78 -6.00
C LYS A 129 -12.75 15.37 -5.74
N LEU A 130 -12.04 15.18 -4.62
CA LEU A 130 -11.45 13.91 -4.25
C LEU A 130 -11.92 13.43 -2.89
N VAL A 131 -12.28 12.16 -2.78
CA VAL A 131 -12.37 11.43 -1.53
C VAL A 131 -11.06 10.67 -1.32
N LEU A 132 -10.24 11.13 -0.38
CA LEU A 132 -8.99 10.46 0.02
C LEU A 132 -9.26 9.59 1.26
N ASP A 133 -9.28 8.28 1.08
CA ASP A 133 -9.57 7.34 2.16
C ASP A 133 -8.29 6.85 2.84
N LEU A 134 -8.06 7.31 4.06
CA LEU A 134 -6.96 6.94 4.95
C LEU A 134 -7.43 6.06 6.13
N ARG A 135 -8.65 5.53 6.08
CA ARG A 135 -9.13 4.61 7.11
C ARG A 135 -8.32 3.32 7.11
N HIS A 136 -7.91 2.89 8.30
CA HIS A 136 -7.04 1.73 8.54
C HIS A 136 -5.61 1.88 7.99
N ASN A 137 -5.17 3.09 7.67
CA ASN A 137 -3.81 3.37 7.24
C ASN A 137 -2.93 3.74 8.45
N PRO A 138 -1.97 2.89 8.86
CA PRO A 138 -1.12 3.13 10.04
C PRO A 138 -0.02 4.19 9.79
N GLY A 139 0.03 4.79 8.61
CA GLY A 139 1.05 5.74 8.20
C GLY A 139 2.17 5.10 7.38
N GLY A 140 3.38 5.62 7.52
CA GLY A 140 4.56 5.20 6.79
C GLY A 140 5.60 6.32 6.66
N TYR A 141 6.20 6.45 5.49
CA TYR A 141 7.25 7.44 5.25
C TYR A 141 6.71 8.87 5.23
N LEU A 142 7.32 9.74 6.07
CA LEU A 142 6.98 11.16 6.15
C LEU A 142 7.15 11.86 4.79
N GLN A 143 8.26 11.60 4.09
CA GLN A 143 8.54 12.22 2.80
C GLN A 143 7.50 11.86 1.72
N VAL A 144 6.87 10.70 1.82
CA VAL A 144 5.80 10.31 0.92
C VAL A 144 4.52 11.07 1.24
N ALA A 145 4.19 11.22 2.52
CA ALA A 145 3.04 12.00 2.93
C ALA A 145 3.19 13.47 2.53
N THR A 146 4.38 14.08 2.73
CA THR A 146 4.62 15.48 2.35
C THR A 146 4.49 15.70 0.84
N LYS A 147 4.97 14.78 0.00
CA LYS A 147 4.79 14.85 -1.46
C LYS A 147 3.31 14.78 -1.86
N ILE A 148 2.53 13.90 -1.20
CA ILE A 148 1.08 13.79 -1.47
C ILE A 148 0.34 15.06 -1.03
N ILE A 149 0.72 15.66 0.10
CA ILE A 149 0.13 16.92 0.58
C ILE A 149 0.47 18.06 -0.37
N ASP A 150 1.67 18.07 -0.93
CA ASP A 150 2.16 19.08 -1.89
C ASP A 150 1.30 19.15 -3.17
N GLU A 151 0.66 18.03 -3.57
CA GLU A 151 -0.30 18.03 -4.69
C GLU A 151 -1.56 18.87 -4.44
N PHE A 152 -1.84 19.19 -3.19
CA PHE A 152 -3.08 19.85 -2.77
C PHE A 152 -2.90 21.30 -2.30
N LEU A 153 -1.74 21.63 -1.75
CA LEU A 153 -1.53 22.92 -1.09
C LEU A 153 -0.81 23.91 -2.01
N GLU A 154 -1.22 25.16 -1.97
CA GLU A 154 -0.53 26.27 -2.64
C GLU A 154 0.90 26.44 -2.12
N ASP A 155 1.75 27.04 -2.95
CA ASP A 155 3.14 27.34 -2.62
C ASP A 155 3.28 28.11 -1.29
N GLY A 156 4.25 27.69 -0.48
CA GLY A 156 4.56 28.32 0.81
C GLY A 156 3.61 27.98 1.97
N LYS A 157 2.60 27.13 1.78
CA LYS A 157 1.76 26.63 2.86
C LYS A 157 2.51 25.64 3.73
N LEU A 158 2.40 25.73 5.06
CA LEU A 158 3.05 24.81 6.00
C LEU A 158 2.39 23.43 5.92
N ILE A 159 3.18 22.41 5.60
CA ILE A 159 2.75 21.01 5.59
C ILE A 159 2.89 20.40 6.98
N VAL A 160 4.08 20.47 7.57
CA VAL A 160 4.40 19.89 8.88
C VAL A 160 5.63 20.53 9.47
N PHE A 161 5.70 20.58 10.78
CA PHE A 161 6.96 20.84 11.48
C PHE A 161 7.30 19.72 12.46
N THR A 162 8.58 19.51 12.69
CA THR A 162 9.10 18.62 13.72
C THR A 162 9.91 19.41 14.73
N LYS A 163 9.76 19.07 16.02
CA LYS A 163 10.46 19.73 17.12
C LYS A 163 11.20 18.70 17.95
N ASN A 164 12.50 18.84 18.08
CA ASN A 164 13.34 17.93 18.84
C ASN A 164 13.45 18.36 20.34
N LYS A 165 14.11 17.53 21.17
CA LYS A 165 14.34 17.81 22.60
C LYS A 165 15.08 19.14 22.89
N LYS A 166 15.82 19.67 21.91
CA LYS A 166 16.57 20.93 22.03
C LYS A 166 15.77 22.13 21.50
N GLU A 167 14.46 21.99 21.36
CA GLU A 167 13.54 23.01 20.86
C GLU A 167 13.79 23.44 19.40
N ARG A 168 14.69 22.75 18.68
CA ARG A 168 14.90 23.02 17.27
C ARG A 168 13.69 22.55 16.46
N ILE A 169 13.21 23.44 15.61
CA ILE A 169 12.09 23.23 14.71
C ILE A 169 12.64 23.05 13.30
N ASP A 170 12.18 22.01 12.61
CA ASP A 170 12.41 21.79 11.18
C ASP A 170 11.04 21.80 10.49
N GLU A 171 10.83 22.72 9.56
CA GLU A 171 9.55 22.95 8.86
C GLU A 171 9.61 22.46 7.41
N THR A 172 8.50 21.94 6.93
CA THR A 172 8.33 21.54 5.53
C THR A 172 7.14 22.29 4.95
N TYR A 173 7.36 22.95 3.83
CA TYR A 173 6.37 23.75 3.13
C TYR A 173 6.01 23.14 1.78
N ALA A 174 4.81 23.45 1.31
CA ALA A 174 4.34 23.11 -0.02
C ALA A 174 5.08 23.95 -1.09
N THR A 175 5.13 23.40 -2.29
CA THR A 175 5.73 24.02 -3.48
C THR A 175 4.66 24.26 -4.55
N SER A 176 5.00 25.01 -5.60
CA SER A 176 4.11 25.28 -6.75
C SER A 176 4.04 24.11 -7.75
N ARG A 177 4.13 22.86 -7.29
CA ARG A 177 4.16 21.66 -8.16
C ARG A 177 2.89 20.85 -8.12
N GLY A 178 1.93 21.22 -7.27
CA GLY A 178 0.69 20.50 -7.08
C GLY A 178 -0.22 20.61 -8.29
N ASP A 179 -0.88 19.50 -8.64
CA ASP A 179 -1.83 19.46 -9.74
C ASP A 179 -3.30 19.54 -9.28
N PHE A 180 -3.55 19.66 -7.96
CA PHE A 180 -4.89 19.70 -7.39
C PHE A 180 -5.09 20.82 -6.36
N GLU A 181 -4.39 21.94 -6.54
CA GLU A 181 -4.47 23.10 -5.63
C GLU A 181 -5.87 23.75 -5.62
N ASP A 182 -6.62 23.71 -6.72
CA ASP A 182 -7.96 24.28 -6.83
C ASP A 182 -9.09 23.31 -6.42
N GLY A 183 -8.80 22.00 -6.38
CA GLY A 183 -9.79 20.97 -6.08
C GLY A 183 -10.11 20.86 -4.58
N HIS A 184 -11.28 20.36 -4.22
CA HIS A 184 -11.65 20.11 -2.82
C HIS A 184 -11.42 18.64 -2.41
N VAL A 185 -10.88 18.42 -1.22
CA VAL A 185 -10.54 17.07 -0.71
C VAL A 185 -11.38 16.70 0.51
N PHE A 186 -12.04 15.55 0.46
CA PHE A 186 -12.67 14.92 1.62
C PHE A 186 -11.76 13.82 2.14
N VAL A 187 -11.23 13.97 3.35
CA VAL A 187 -10.30 12.98 3.94
C VAL A 187 -11.03 12.07 4.91
N LEU A 188 -11.11 10.78 4.59
CA LEU A 188 -11.74 9.80 5.47
C LEU A 188 -10.71 9.22 6.45
N ILE A 189 -10.97 9.33 7.75
CA ILE A 189 -10.11 8.80 8.82
C ILE A 189 -10.90 7.96 9.83
N ASN A 190 -10.17 7.12 10.58
CA ASN A 190 -10.71 6.40 11.74
C ASN A 190 -9.62 6.17 12.81
N GLY A 191 -9.95 5.47 13.89
CA GLY A 191 -9.03 5.19 15.00
C GLY A 191 -7.77 4.38 14.66
N ALA A 192 -7.66 3.86 13.42
CA ALA A 192 -6.46 3.18 12.90
C ALA A 192 -5.68 4.04 11.90
N SER A 193 -6.14 5.27 11.60
CA SER A 193 -5.38 6.26 10.84
C SER A 193 -4.33 6.87 11.75
N ALA A 194 -3.03 6.68 11.44
CA ALA A 194 -1.94 7.07 12.33
C ALA A 194 -0.77 7.72 11.60
N SER A 195 0.03 8.54 12.33
CA SER A 195 1.33 9.05 11.86
C SER A 195 1.20 9.82 10.54
N ALA A 196 1.80 9.35 9.42
CA ALA A 196 1.72 9.99 8.10
C ALA A 196 0.27 10.28 7.64
N SER A 197 -0.70 9.40 7.98
CA SER A 197 -2.13 9.66 7.72
C SER A 197 -2.66 10.86 8.50
N GLU A 198 -2.17 11.06 9.72
CA GLU A 198 -2.56 12.19 10.56
C GLU A 198 -1.91 13.48 10.08
N ILE A 199 -0.70 13.40 9.53
CA ILE A 199 -0.03 14.55 8.90
C ILE A 199 -0.82 15.01 7.68
N VAL A 200 -1.25 14.07 6.80
CA VAL A 200 -2.07 14.42 5.65
C VAL A 200 -3.39 15.06 6.09
N ALA A 201 -4.11 14.44 7.02
CA ALA A 201 -5.38 14.98 7.49
C ALA A 201 -5.21 16.35 8.17
N GLY A 202 -4.20 16.50 9.03
CA GLY A 202 -3.91 17.75 9.74
C GLY A 202 -3.51 18.88 8.80
N ALA A 203 -2.58 18.63 7.89
CA ALA A 203 -2.12 19.65 6.94
C ALA A 203 -3.27 20.17 6.04
N LEU A 204 -4.11 19.27 5.52
CA LEU A 204 -5.25 19.66 4.70
C LEU A 204 -6.34 20.39 5.51
N GLN A 205 -6.54 20.00 6.76
CA GLN A 205 -7.47 20.67 7.67
C GLN A 205 -6.98 22.08 8.07
N ASP A 206 -5.71 22.17 8.50
CA ASP A 206 -5.16 23.42 9.05
C ASP A 206 -4.93 24.50 7.98
N ASN A 207 -4.87 24.09 6.71
CA ASN A 207 -4.82 25.00 5.56
C ASN A 207 -6.20 25.22 4.89
N ASP A 208 -7.30 24.81 5.52
CA ASP A 208 -8.67 24.93 4.99
C ASP A 208 -8.87 24.26 3.60
N LYS A 209 -7.98 23.33 3.25
CA LYS A 209 -7.98 22.66 1.94
C LYS A 209 -8.91 21.45 1.88
N GLY A 210 -9.14 20.82 3.01
CA GLY A 210 -9.89 19.57 3.05
C GLY A 210 -10.90 19.48 4.18
N THR A 211 -11.98 18.73 3.94
CA THR A 211 -12.97 18.37 4.95
C THR A 211 -12.64 17.00 5.54
N ILE A 212 -12.36 16.95 6.85
CA ILE A 212 -12.09 15.69 7.53
C ILE A 212 -13.40 15.01 7.93
N VAL A 213 -13.55 13.75 7.52
CA VAL A 213 -14.77 12.95 7.77
C VAL A 213 -14.42 11.65 8.46
N GLY A 214 -15.11 11.33 9.54
CA GLY A 214 -14.95 10.04 10.21
C GLY A 214 -14.88 10.11 11.72
N ARG A 215 -13.91 9.39 12.31
CA ARG A 215 -13.72 9.30 13.76
C ARG A 215 -12.34 9.81 14.13
N ARG A 216 -12.15 10.13 15.42
CA ARG A 216 -10.85 10.48 15.97
C ARG A 216 -9.77 9.49 15.52
N SER A 217 -8.65 10.02 15.04
CA SER A 217 -7.47 9.27 14.60
C SER A 217 -6.72 8.63 15.77
N PHE A 218 -5.65 7.92 15.51
CA PHE A 218 -4.87 7.20 16.52
C PHE A 218 -4.17 8.13 17.53
N GLY A 219 -3.62 9.27 17.06
CA GLY A 219 -2.91 10.25 17.92
C GLY A 219 -1.40 9.98 18.02
N LYS A 220 -0.74 9.53 16.95
CA LYS A 220 0.72 9.33 16.91
C LYS A 220 1.42 10.58 16.38
N GLY A 221 1.82 11.49 17.28
CA GLY A 221 2.58 12.71 16.99
C GLY A 221 4.10 12.59 17.21
N LEU A 222 4.68 11.39 17.03
CA LEU A 222 6.09 11.13 17.27
C LEU A 222 6.80 10.67 15.99
N VAL A 223 8.03 11.19 15.76
CA VAL A 223 8.90 10.77 14.66
C VAL A 223 9.80 9.64 15.11
N GLN A 224 9.92 8.61 14.29
CA GLN A 224 10.83 7.49 14.49
C GLN A 224 11.87 7.44 13.38
N GLN A 225 13.13 7.26 13.77
CA GLN A 225 14.24 7.06 12.85
C GLN A 225 14.82 5.67 13.02
N GLU A 226 15.16 5.05 11.90
CA GLU A 226 15.85 3.76 11.88
C GLU A 226 17.34 3.97 11.67
N MET A 227 18.13 3.43 12.59
CA MET A 227 19.58 3.50 12.54
C MET A 227 20.12 2.11 12.26
N GLN A 228 20.78 1.93 11.13
CA GLN A 228 21.45 0.69 10.76
C GLN A 228 22.68 0.50 11.64
N LEU A 229 22.89 -0.72 12.15
CA LEU A 229 24.07 -1.13 12.90
C LEU A 229 25.05 -1.90 12.00
N GLY A 230 26.31 -1.95 12.40
CA GLY A 230 27.39 -2.55 11.60
C GLY A 230 27.28 -4.07 11.36
N ASP A 231 26.41 -4.76 12.11
CA ASP A 231 26.11 -6.20 11.98
C ASP A 231 24.90 -6.49 11.07
N GLY A 232 24.31 -5.47 10.44
CA GLY A 232 23.13 -5.59 9.60
C GLY A 232 21.80 -5.55 10.36
N SER A 233 21.83 -5.43 11.70
CA SER A 233 20.64 -5.12 12.49
C SER A 233 20.32 -3.62 12.46
N ALA A 234 19.13 -3.25 12.92
CA ALA A 234 18.73 -1.86 13.00
C ALA A 234 18.03 -1.54 14.32
N VAL A 235 18.21 -0.33 14.81
CA VAL A 235 17.50 0.20 15.98
C VAL A 235 16.55 1.30 15.51
N ARG A 236 15.30 1.22 15.94
CA ARG A 236 14.28 2.26 15.68
C ARG A 236 14.11 3.09 16.94
N LEU A 237 14.48 4.36 16.85
CA LEU A 237 14.40 5.33 17.95
C LEU A 237 13.32 6.36 17.68
N THR A 238 12.63 6.78 18.75
CA THR A 238 11.80 8.00 18.76
C THR A 238 12.71 9.20 19.01
N VAL A 239 12.68 10.17 18.11
CA VAL A 239 13.54 11.35 18.12
C VAL A 239 12.74 12.63 18.29
#